data_127db9824285949e271e0bd809db6a6d
#
_entry.id   127db9824285949e271e0bd809db6a6d
#
_cell.length_a   1.000
_cell.length_b   1.000
_cell.length_c   1.000
_cell.angle_alpha   90.00
_cell.angle_beta   90.00
_cell.angle_gamma   90.00
#
_symmetry.space_group_name_H-M   'P 1'
#
loop_
_entity.id
_entity.type
_entity.pdbx_description
1 polymer ?
#
loop_
_entity_poly.entity_id
_entity_poly.type
_entity_poly.pdbx_seq_one_letter_code
_entity_poly.pdbx_strand_id
1 'polypeptide(L)'
;MKGEKENKDQLAVFSQIAEVIEKDSSMIIKNPVLGDVVFANGTLGNLEKKNTGGFGIKHIIDGRYRKDGLNEKEISALLFLMKDVVETQNPENIEKPKINLVKNGIWVGITRNWGESDEKWIVTGYGETDTSGKMIKEAADAIKAVNAQYGYAPEFLSVGRQVGAVIASIDKITQINEKSTSTEQSSESKVLYGKTTVNVDGLERECEHGVLDGFKNAVKMVDMLKEENIQLKKENIELHKRLEQKSHSKNHHEKEIER
;
A
#
# COMPACT_ATOMS: atom_id res chain seq x y z
N MET A 1 -21.38 -16.83 -26.03
CA MET A 1 -21.31 -15.35 -26.11
C MET A 1 -21.45 -14.67 -24.75
N LYS A 2 -22.53 -14.89 -23.93
CA LYS A 2 -22.66 -14.20 -22.62
C LYS A 2 -21.59 -14.65 -21.61
N GLY A 3 -21.35 -15.94 -21.49
CA GLY A 3 -20.33 -16.48 -20.56
C GLY A 3 -18.87 -16.18 -20.95
N GLU A 4 -18.56 -16.09 -22.24
CA GLU A 4 -17.20 -15.74 -22.70
C GLU A 4 -16.84 -14.28 -22.39
N LYS A 5 -17.81 -13.35 -22.50
CA LYS A 5 -17.61 -11.96 -22.14
C LYS A 5 -17.39 -11.82 -20.63
N GLU A 6 -18.24 -12.48 -19.84
CA GLU A 6 -18.14 -12.47 -18.37
C GLU A 6 -16.78 -13.01 -17.89
N ASN A 7 -16.30 -14.10 -18.47
CA ASN A 7 -14.98 -14.66 -18.16
C ASN A 7 -13.84 -13.69 -18.51
N LYS A 8 -13.93 -13.01 -19.66
CA LYS A 8 -12.94 -12.03 -20.08
C LYS A 8 -12.91 -10.81 -19.14
N ASP A 9 -14.07 -10.33 -18.70
CA ASP A 9 -14.17 -9.22 -17.76
C ASP A 9 -13.57 -9.60 -16.40
N GLN A 10 -13.76 -10.83 -15.93
CA GLN A 10 -13.17 -11.34 -14.69
C GLN A 10 -11.65 -11.52 -14.78
N LEU A 11 -11.12 -12.00 -15.91
CA LEU A 11 -9.68 -12.08 -16.14
C LEU A 11 -9.02 -10.69 -16.16
N ALA A 12 -9.71 -9.69 -16.71
CA ALA A 12 -9.21 -8.31 -16.70
C ALA A 12 -9.03 -7.75 -15.27
N VAL A 13 -9.83 -8.22 -14.31
CA VAL A 13 -9.67 -7.84 -12.88
C VAL A 13 -8.33 -8.28 -12.32
N PHE A 14 -7.90 -9.53 -12.62
CA PHE A 14 -6.60 -10.00 -12.18
C PHE A 14 -5.47 -9.17 -12.79
N SER A 15 -5.57 -8.82 -14.08
CA SER A 15 -4.58 -7.95 -14.72
C SER A 15 -4.50 -6.57 -14.02
N GLN A 16 -5.64 -5.97 -13.67
CA GLN A 16 -5.68 -4.70 -12.96
C GLN A 16 -5.05 -4.80 -11.57
N ILE A 17 -5.36 -5.86 -10.79
CA ILE A 17 -4.74 -6.09 -9.47
C ILE A 17 -3.22 -6.25 -9.61
N ALA A 18 -2.76 -7.05 -10.57
CA ALA A 18 -1.33 -7.23 -10.81
C ALA A 18 -0.63 -5.89 -11.14
N GLU A 19 -1.25 -5.08 -12.00
CA GLU A 19 -0.75 -3.75 -12.37
C GLU A 19 -0.68 -2.78 -11.18
N VAL A 20 -1.70 -2.79 -10.31
CA VAL A 20 -1.72 -1.96 -9.08
C VAL A 20 -0.54 -2.30 -8.18
N ILE A 21 -0.23 -3.60 -8.01
CA ILE A 21 0.90 -4.04 -7.17
C ILE A 21 2.24 -3.68 -7.84
N GLU A 22 2.38 -3.95 -9.14
CA GLU A 22 3.61 -3.75 -9.90
C GLU A 22 3.99 -2.27 -10.01
N LYS A 23 3.01 -1.41 -10.29
CA LYS A 23 3.23 0.03 -10.50
C LYS A 23 3.12 0.87 -9.23
N ASP A 24 2.92 0.24 -8.07
CA ASP A 24 2.69 0.93 -6.79
C ASP A 24 1.59 2.00 -6.88
N SER A 25 0.47 1.63 -7.46
CA SER A 25 -0.63 2.51 -7.83
C SER A 25 -1.94 2.17 -7.10
N SER A 26 -3.06 2.59 -7.63
CA SER A 26 -4.40 2.26 -7.15
C SER A 26 -5.37 2.02 -8.30
N MET A 27 -6.45 1.30 -8.02
CA MET A 27 -7.62 1.18 -8.89
C MET A 27 -8.87 1.68 -8.18
N ILE A 28 -9.86 2.10 -8.95
CA ILE A 28 -11.16 2.52 -8.44
C ILE A 28 -12.16 1.38 -8.65
N ILE A 29 -12.83 1.00 -7.57
CA ILE A 29 -13.94 0.04 -7.59
C ILE A 29 -15.23 0.81 -7.37
N LYS A 30 -16.23 0.62 -8.22
CA LYS A 30 -17.52 1.29 -8.09
C LYS A 30 -18.45 0.47 -7.22
N ASN A 31 -18.84 1.03 -6.08
CA ASN A 31 -19.89 0.45 -5.22
C ASN A 31 -21.21 1.17 -5.51
N PRO A 32 -22.35 0.46 -5.58
CA PRO A 32 -23.65 1.07 -5.90
C PRO A 32 -24.10 2.16 -4.94
N VAL A 33 -23.70 2.07 -3.67
CA VAL A 33 -24.12 2.99 -2.59
C VAL A 33 -23.01 3.95 -2.18
N LEU A 34 -21.76 3.44 -2.06
CA LEU A 34 -20.62 4.25 -1.62
C LEU A 34 -20.01 5.10 -2.76
N GLY A 35 -20.31 4.77 -4.01
CA GLY A 35 -19.65 5.37 -5.17
C GLY A 35 -18.24 4.80 -5.37
N ASP A 36 -17.28 5.67 -5.63
CA ASP A 36 -15.90 5.29 -5.89
C ASP A 36 -15.18 4.87 -4.60
N VAL A 37 -14.57 3.68 -4.63
CA VAL A 37 -13.77 3.10 -3.53
C VAL A 37 -12.37 2.83 -4.05
N VAL A 38 -11.36 3.39 -3.40
CA VAL A 38 -9.96 3.24 -3.79
C VAL A 38 -9.39 1.93 -3.26
N PHE A 39 -8.83 1.12 -4.15
CA PHE A 39 -8.07 -0.08 -3.81
C PHE A 39 -6.61 0.14 -4.20
N ALA A 40 -5.81 0.61 -3.27
CA ALA A 40 -4.42 0.97 -3.47
C ALA A 40 -3.47 -0.17 -3.10
N ASN A 41 -2.26 -0.16 -3.68
CA ASN A 41 -1.18 -1.02 -3.24
C ASN A 41 -0.83 -0.79 -1.77
N GLY A 42 -0.75 0.47 -1.34
CA GLY A 42 -0.64 0.84 0.07
C GLY A 42 0.72 0.51 0.70
N THR A 43 0.73 0.27 2.01
CA THR A 43 1.95 0.04 2.80
C THR A 43 1.82 -1.17 3.72
N LEU A 44 2.94 -1.84 4.01
CA LEU A 44 3.00 -2.96 4.95
C LEU A 44 2.67 -2.54 6.40
N GLY A 45 2.91 -1.29 6.74
CA GLY A 45 2.87 -0.83 8.12
C GLY A 45 4.14 -1.19 8.90
N ASN A 46 4.10 -1.05 10.22
CA ASN A 46 5.22 -1.42 11.07
C ASN A 46 5.20 -2.92 11.36
N LEU A 47 6.16 -3.65 10.80
CA LEU A 47 6.27 -5.11 10.96
C LEU A 47 6.66 -5.54 12.39
N GLU A 48 7.31 -4.67 13.17
CA GLU A 48 7.69 -4.92 14.56
C GLU A 48 6.50 -4.78 15.52
N LYS A 49 5.56 -3.89 15.23
CA LYS A 49 4.39 -3.57 16.05
C LYS A 49 3.10 -4.21 15.51
N LYS A 50 3.07 -5.52 15.27
CA LYS A 50 1.87 -6.28 14.85
C LYS A 50 0.87 -5.48 13.99
N ASN A 51 1.31 -5.02 12.80
CA ASN A 51 0.47 -4.40 11.78
C ASN A 51 -0.15 -3.03 12.13
N THR A 52 0.51 -2.18 12.86
CA THR A 52 0.05 -0.81 13.07
C THR A 52 0.45 0.07 11.87
N GLY A 53 -0.52 0.80 11.33
CA GLY A 53 -0.29 1.84 10.31
C GLY A 53 -0.22 1.38 8.86
N GLY A 54 -0.39 0.09 8.55
CA GLY A 54 -0.50 -0.39 7.16
C GLY A 54 -1.91 -0.25 6.59
N PHE A 55 -2.01 -0.17 5.27
CA PHE A 55 -3.28 -0.16 4.53
C PHE A 55 -3.09 -0.69 3.11
N GLY A 56 -4.20 -1.03 2.46
CA GLY A 56 -4.23 -1.48 1.07
C GLY A 56 -3.70 -2.89 0.86
N ILE A 57 -3.37 -3.22 -0.39
CA ILE A 57 -3.03 -4.57 -0.82
C ILE A 57 -1.82 -5.13 -0.07
N LYS A 58 -0.73 -4.36 0.08
CA LYS A 58 0.47 -4.80 0.82
C LYS A 58 0.15 -5.19 2.26
N HIS A 59 -0.68 -4.40 2.95
CA HIS A 59 -1.10 -4.70 4.32
C HIS A 59 -1.97 -5.96 4.39
N ILE A 60 -2.85 -6.16 3.41
CA ILE A 60 -3.69 -7.35 3.31
C ILE A 60 -2.81 -8.59 3.08
N ILE A 61 -1.87 -8.54 2.12
CA ILE A 61 -0.92 -9.64 1.86
C ILE A 61 -0.17 -10.00 3.15
N ASP A 62 0.42 -9.01 3.83
CA ASP A 62 1.15 -9.22 5.09
C ASP A 62 0.28 -9.89 6.15
N GLY A 63 -0.91 -9.36 6.39
CA GLY A 63 -1.83 -9.92 7.37
C GLY A 63 -2.27 -11.33 7.04
N ARG A 64 -2.58 -11.62 5.78
CA ARG A 64 -3.09 -12.94 5.35
C ARG A 64 -1.99 -13.99 5.33
N TYR A 65 -0.80 -13.62 4.85
CA TYR A 65 0.36 -14.50 4.87
C TYR A 65 0.78 -14.89 6.29
N ARG A 66 1.04 -13.90 7.15
CA ARG A 66 1.61 -14.17 8.48
C ARG A 66 0.59 -14.61 9.53
N LYS A 67 -0.66 -14.17 9.44
CA LYS A 67 -1.69 -14.50 10.45
C LYS A 67 -2.51 -15.71 10.06
N ASP A 68 -2.91 -15.79 8.80
CA ASP A 68 -3.84 -16.81 8.34
C ASP A 68 -3.13 -17.95 7.60
N GLY A 69 -1.82 -17.81 7.32
CA GLY A 69 -1.00 -18.81 6.63
C GLY A 69 -1.39 -19.04 5.16
N LEU A 70 -2.04 -18.05 4.53
CA LEU A 70 -2.46 -18.17 3.13
C LEU A 70 -1.26 -18.06 2.20
N ASN A 71 -1.24 -18.90 1.15
CA ASN A 71 -0.25 -18.83 0.08
C ASN A 71 -0.61 -17.80 -0.99
N GLU A 72 0.30 -17.60 -1.97
CA GLU A 72 0.16 -16.59 -3.02
C GLU A 72 -1.14 -16.75 -3.84
N LYS A 73 -1.54 -17.99 -4.14
CA LYS A 73 -2.75 -18.27 -4.92
C LYS A 73 -4.01 -17.96 -4.11
N GLU A 74 -4.02 -18.33 -2.84
CA GLU A 74 -5.15 -18.06 -1.94
C GLU A 74 -5.31 -16.56 -1.70
N ILE A 75 -4.22 -15.82 -1.52
CA ILE A 75 -4.24 -14.36 -1.40
C ILE A 75 -4.70 -13.71 -2.71
N SER A 76 -4.24 -14.19 -3.87
CA SER A 76 -4.70 -13.69 -5.17
C SER A 76 -6.20 -13.86 -5.36
N ALA A 77 -6.74 -15.03 -4.98
CA ALA A 77 -8.17 -15.31 -5.00
C ALA A 77 -8.94 -14.40 -4.03
N LEU A 78 -8.39 -14.17 -2.83
CA LEU A 78 -8.99 -13.27 -1.85
C LEU A 78 -9.07 -11.83 -2.37
N LEU A 79 -8.00 -11.29 -2.97
CA LEU A 79 -8.00 -9.93 -3.55
C LEU A 79 -9.07 -9.77 -4.63
N PHE A 80 -9.26 -10.78 -5.47
CA PHE A 80 -10.34 -10.82 -6.47
C PHE A 80 -11.72 -10.81 -5.80
N LEU A 81 -11.93 -11.67 -4.79
CA LEU A 81 -13.20 -11.75 -4.05
C LEU A 81 -13.51 -10.44 -3.32
N MET A 82 -12.51 -9.77 -2.78
CA MET A 82 -12.68 -8.45 -2.13
C MET A 82 -13.23 -7.41 -3.11
N LYS A 83 -12.74 -7.40 -4.35
CA LYS A 83 -13.29 -6.52 -5.38
C LYS A 83 -14.77 -6.85 -5.63
N ASP A 84 -15.13 -8.11 -5.79
CA ASP A 84 -16.51 -8.54 -5.98
C ASP A 84 -17.41 -8.15 -4.78
N VAL A 85 -16.91 -8.29 -3.55
CA VAL A 85 -17.61 -7.81 -2.34
C VAL A 85 -17.92 -6.33 -2.43
N VAL A 86 -16.92 -5.50 -2.78
CA VAL A 86 -17.12 -4.05 -2.90
C VAL A 86 -18.11 -3.70 -4.00
N GLU A 87 -18.06 -4.35 -5.15
CA GLU A 87 -18.96 -4.08 -6.28
C GLU A 87 -20.42 -4.50 -6.05
N THR A 88 -20.63 -5.52 -5.21
CA THR A 88 -21.95 -6.15 -5.13
C THR A 88 -22.66 -5.97 -3.80
N GLN A 89 -21.94 -5.61 -2.73
CA GLN A 89 -22.54 -5.50 -1.40
C GLN A 89 -22.84 -4.05 -1.02
N ASN A 90 -23.99 -3.86 -0.37
CA ASN A 90 -24.40 -2.58 0.18
C ASN A 90 -24.03 -2.50 1.67
N PRO A 91 -23.51 -1.40 2.15
CA PRO A 91 -23.26 -1.20 3.58
C PRO A 91 -24.55 -1.02 4.35
N GLU A 92 -24.64 -1.58 5.54
CA GLU A 92 -25.78 -1.37 6.46
C GLU A 92 -25.84 0.08 6.98
N ASN A 93 -24.70 0.72 7.14
CA ASN A 93 -24.61 2.10 7.63
C ASN A 93 -23.46 2.85 6.95
N ILE A 94 -23.82 3.83 6.12
CA ILE A 94 -22.88 4.62 5.33
C ILE A 94 -22.30 5.81 6.12
N GLU A 95 -22.86 6.17 7.27
CA GLU A 95 -22.42 7.33 8.05
C GLU A 95 -21.23 7.02 8.95
N LYS A 96 -20.98 5.72 9.22
CA LYS A 96 -19.83 5.32 10.03
C LYS A 96 -18.51 5.64 9.33
N PRO A 97 -17.49 6.08 10.08
CA PRO A 97 -16.16 6.33 9.52
C PRO A 97 -15.48 5.06 9.02
N LYS A 98 -15.86 3.90 9.58
CA LYS A 98 -15.41 2.58 9.14
C LYS A 98 -16.63 1.77 8.70
N ILE A 99 -16.56 1.24 7.50
CA ILE A 99 -17.61 0.45 6.85
C ILE A 99 -17.07 -0.94 6.62
N ASN A 100 -17.87 -1.95 6.94
CA ASN A 100 -17.56 -3.35 6.64
C ASN A 100 -18.56 -3.87 5.61
N LEU A 101 -18.07 -4.50 4.56
CA LEU A 101 -18.85 -5.23 3.58
C LEU A 101 -18.53 -6.71 3.71
N VAL A 102 -19.54 -7.56 3.55
CA VAL A 102 -19.39 -9.03 3.71
C VAL A 102 -20.15 -9.76 2.62
N LYS A 103 -19.50 -10.77 2.03
CA LYS A 103 -20.13 -11.71 1.09
C LYS A 103 -19.40 -13.05 1.14
N ASN A 104 -20.15 -14.14 1.29
CA ASN A 104 -19.59 -15.49 1.33
C ASN A 104 -18.44 -15.64 2.35
N GLY A 105 -18.59 -15.05 3.53
CA GLY A 105 -17.56 -15.07 4.56
C GLY A 105 -16.30 -14.21 4.25
N ILE A 106 -16.29 -13.47 3.14
CA ILE A 106 -15.20 -12.53 2.82
C ILE A 106 -15.57 -11.14 3.33
N TRP A 107 -14.73 -10.60 4.20
CA TRP A 107 -14.86 -9.28 4.82
C TRP A 107 -13.96 -8.25 4.14
N VAL A 108 -14.50 -7.06 3.89
CA VAL A 108 -13.75 -5.91 3.39
C VAL A 108 -14.01 -4.71 4.28
N GLY A 109 -12.95 -4.20 4.91
CA GLY A 109 -12.99 -2.99 5.72
C GLY A 109 -12.63 -1.77 4.88
N ILE A 110 -13.53 -0.79 4.85
CA ILE A 110 -13.37 0.48 4.13
C ILE A 110 -13.34 1.59 5.17
N THR A 111 -12.37 2.51 5.04
CA THR A 111 -12.38 3.76 5.79
C THR A 111 -12.87 4.89 4.91
N ARG A 112 -13.68 5.80 5.50
CA ARG A 112 -14.05 7.07 4.89
C ARG A 112 -13.07 8.14 5.35
N ASN A 113 -12.91 9.18 4.54
CA ASN A 113 -12.10 10.34 4.90
C ASN A 113 -10.67 9.97 5.25
N TRP A 114 -9.96 9.36 4.30
CA TRP A 114 -8.54 9.08 4.46
C TRP A 114 -7.74 10.38 4.38
N GLY A 115 -7.12 10.78 5.50
CA GLY A 115 -6.50 12.08 5.61
C GLY A 115 -7.53 13.23 5.59
N GLU A 116 -7.34 14.20 4.72
CA GLU A 116 -8.23 15.36 4.53
C GLU A 116 -9.21 15.18 3.34
N SER A 117 -9.17 14.02 2.66
CA SER A 117 -10.02 13.74 1.51
C SER A 117 -11.29 12.98 1.90
N ASP A 118 -12.38 13.21 1.15
CA ASP A 118 -13.63 12.42 1.26
C ASP A 118 -13.55 11.05 0.58
N GLU A 119 -12.35 10.62 0.22
CA GLU A 119 -12.12 9.36 -0.46
C GLU A 119 -12.35 8.15 0.45
N LYS A 120 -12.89 7.09 -0.12
CA LYS A 120 -13.15 5.82 0.55
C LYS A 120 -12.07 4.83 0.15
N TRP A 121 -11.34 4.31 1.14
CA TRP A 121 -10.19 3.43 0.90
C TRP A 121 -10.40 2.07 1.52
N ILE A 122 -10.09 1.01 0.77
CA ILE A 122 -9.97 -0.34 1.33
C ILE A 122 -8.72 -0.38 2.21
N VAL A 123 -8.91 -0.65 3.48
CA VAL A 123 -7.82 -0.73 4.46
C VAL A 123 -7.48 -2.14 4.86
N THR A 124 -8.45 -3.06 4.81
CA THR A 124 -8.25 -4.48 5.17
C THR A 124 -9.21 -5.38 4.44
N GLY A 125 -8.87 -6.67 4.35
CA GLY A 125 -9.73 -7.72 3.85
C GLY A 125 -9.28 -9.08 4.36
N TYR A 126 -10.22 -9.97 4.65
CA TYR A 126 -9.94 -11.31 5.18
C TYR A 126 -11.12 -12.24 4.97
N GLY A 127 -10.86 -13.56 5.02
CA GLY A 127 -11.87 -14.55 5.22
C GLY A 127 -12.25 -14.63 6.70
N GLU A 128 -13.53 -14.72 6.99
CA GLU A 128 -14.03 -14.87 8.35
C GLU A 128 -13.43 -16.11 9.02
N THR A 129 -13.11 -16.02 10.31
CA THR A 129 -12.56 -17.11 11.08
C THR A 129 -13.52 -17.51 12.22
N ASP A 130 -13.51 -18.78 12.58
CA ASP A 130 -14.21 -19.29 13.76
C ASP A 130 -13.49 -18.92 15.06
N THR A 131 -14.02 -19.35 16.18
CA THR A 131 -13.46 -19.11 17.51
C THR A 131 -12.08 -19.73 17.73
N SER A 132 -11.67 -20.69 16.90
CA SER A 132 -10.33 -21.30 16.92
C SER A 132 -9.31 -20.53 16.05
N GLY A 133 -9.75 -19.48 15.36
CA GLY A 133 -8.93 -18.71 14.42
C GLY A 133 -8.78 -19.37 13.05
N LYS A 134 -9.52 -20.45 12.78
CA LYS A 134 -9.52 -21.12 11.48
C LYS A 134 -10.58 -20.47 10.56
N MET A 135 -10.21 -20.29 9.29
CA MET A 135 -11.15 -19.74 8.29
C MET A 135 -12.42 -20.60 8.22
N ILE A 136 -13.59 -19.97 8.25
CA ILE A 136 -14.86 -20.67 8.11
C ILE A 136 -14.98 -21.30 6.72
N LYS A 137 -15.78 -22.37 6.67
CA LYS A 137 -15.93 -23.18 5.44
C LYS A 137 -16.36 -22.34 4.25
N GLU A 138 -17.29 -21.43 4.43
CA GLU A 138 -17.85 -20.59 3.37
C GLU A 138 -16.76 -19.73 2.69
N ALA A 139 -15.93 -19.06 3.48
CA ALA A 139 -14.81 -18.26 2.97
C ALA A 139 -13.74 -19.12 2.28
N ALA A 140 -13.41 -20.26 2.88
CA ALA A 140 -12.44 -21.20 2.31
C ALA A 140 -12.93 -21.79 0.96
N ASP A 141 -14.21 -22.14 0.86
CA ASP A 141 -14.81 -22.66 -0.37
C ASP A 141 -14.85 -21.59 -1.47
N ALA A 142 -15.16 -20.33 -1.12
CA ALA A 142 -15.10 -19.21 -2.09
C ALA A 142 -13.69 -19.03 -2.68
N ILE A 143 -12.64 -19.03 -1.85
CA ILE A 143 -11.24 -18.93 -2.29
C ILE A 143 -10.87 -20.14 -3.18
N LYS A 144 -11.25 -21.35 -2.79
CA LYS A 144 -11.00 -22.57 -3.59
C LYS A 144 -11.71 -22.53 -4.93
N ALA A 145 -12.94 -22.02 -4.99
CA ALA A 145 -13.70 -21.90 -6.24
C ALA A 145 -12.98 -20.98 -7.24
N VAL A 146 -12.49 -19.84 -6.81
CA VAL A 146 -11.68 -18.93 -7.64
C VAL A 146 -10.41 -19.62 -8.12
N ASN A 147 -9.68 -20.29 -7.23
CA ASN A 147 -8.48 -21.04 -7.59
C ASN A 147 -8.75 -22.17 -8.59
N ALA A 148 -9.84 -22.89 -8.43
CA ALA A 148 -10.22 -23.96 -9.36
C ALA A 148 -10.58 -23.40 -10.75
N GLN A 149 -11.23 -22.26 -10.80
CA GLN A 149 -11.69 -21.63 -12.04
C GLN A 149 -10.57 -20.90 -12.78
N TYR A 150 -9.71 -20.17 -12.09
CA TYR A 150 -8.73 -19.25 -12.69
C TYR A 150 -7.28 -19.59 -12.39
N GLY A 151 -6.97 -20.56 -11.54
CA GLY A 151 -5.64 -20.81 -11.00
C GLY A 151 -4.54 -21.12 -12.03
N TYR A 152 -4.92 -21.39 -13.29
CA TYR A 152 -4.00 -21.58 -14.42
C TYR A 152 -4.06 -20.44 -15.44
N ALA A 153 -4.93 -19.45 -15.28
CA ALA A 153 -5.01 -18.31 -16.18
C ALA A 153 -3.75 -17.43 -16.04
N PRO A 154 -3.16 -16.96 -17.17
CA PRO A 154 -1.96 -16.12 -17.12
C PRO A 154 -2.12 -14.87 -16.25
N GLU A 155 -3.29 -14.25 -16.27
CA GLU A 155 -3.64 -13.05 -15.50
C GLU A 155 -3.65 -13.36 -14.00
N PHE A 156 -4.25 -14.49 -13.60
CA PHE A 156 -4.24 -14.95 -12.20
C PHE A 156 -2.81 -15.26 -11.73
N LEU A 157 -2.02 -15.95 -12.54
CA LEU A 157 -0.63 -16.26 -12.23
C LEU A 157 0.24 -14.99 -12.15
N SER A 158 -0.12 -13.95 -12.89
CA SER A 158 0.55 -12.64 -12.79
C SER A 158 0.33 -12.02 -11.40
N VAL A 159 -0.91 -12.01 -10.88
CA VAL A 159 -1.19 -11.58 -9.49
C VAL A 159 -0.38 -12.41 -8.50
N GLY A 160 -0.37 -13.74 -8.64
CA GLY A 160 0.39 -14.64 -7.77
C GLY A 160 1.88 -14.29 -7.71
N ARG A 161 2.50 -13.97 -8.85
CA ARG A 161 3.91 -13.52 -8.88
C ARG A 161 4.13 -12.20 -8.12
N GLN A 162 3.24 -11.22 -8.29
CA GLN A 162 3.33 -9.94 -7.58
C GLN A 162 3.13 -10.12 -6.07
N VAL A 163 2.14 -10.92 -5.67
CA VAL A 163 1.92 -11.30 -4.26
C VAL A 163 3.15 -11.99 -3.68
N GLY A 164 3.73 -12.96 -4.40
CA GLY A 164 4.95 -13.65 -4.00
C GLY A 164 6.15 -12.71 -3.82
N ALA A 165 6.30 -11.70 -4.69
CA ALA A 165 7.34 -10.69 -4.55
C ALA A 165 7.18 -9.84 -3.27
N VAL A 166 5.93 -9.50 -2.92
CA VAL A 166 5.63 -8.79 -1.65
C VAL A 166 5.95 -9.69 -0.45
N ILE A 167 5.54 -10.97 -0.47
CA ILE A 167 5.84 -11.96 0.57
C ILE A 167 7.35 -12.11 0.76
N ALA A 168 8.12 -12.29 -0.31
CA ALA A 168 9.57 -12.40 -0.25
C ALA A 168 10.23 -11.15 0.38
N SER A 169 9.65 -9.96 0.14
CA SER A 169 10.11 -8.72 0.77
C SER A 169 9.81 -8.70 2.28
N ILE A 170 8.64 -9.18 2.70
CA ILE A 170 8.26 -9.32 4.12
C ILE A 170 9.22 -10.27 4.83
N ASP A 171 9.47 -11.45 4.27
CA ASP A 171 10.36 -12.46 4.86
C ASP A 171 11.79 -11.92 5.01
N LYS A 172 12.29 -11.21 4.00
CA LYS A 172 13.61 -10.57 4.05
C LYS A 172 13.71 -9.54 5.18
N ILE A 173 12.70 -8.69 5.34
CA ILE A 173 12.68 -7.68 6.43
C ILE A 173 12.62 -8.38 7.78
N THR A 174 11.78 -9.40 7.93
CA THR A 174 11.66 -10.18 9.17
C THR A 174 12.98 -10.86 9.55
N GLN A 175 13.67 -11.48 8.59
CA GLN A 175 14.98 -12.10 8.84
C GLN A 175 16.08 -11.10 9.24
N ILE A 176 16.04 -9.89 8.68
CA ILE A 176 16.98 -8.83 9.07
C ILE A 176 16.72 -8.43 10.53
N ASN A 177 15.46 -8.25 10.91
CA ASN A 177 15.07 -7.87 12.26
C ASN A 177 15.42 -8.97 13.28
N GLU A 178 15.19 -10.25 12.95
CA GLU A 178 15.55 -11.39 13.81
C GLU A 178 17.07 -11.52 14.02
N LYS A 179 17.86 -11.29 12.97
CA LYS A 179 19.32 -11.29 13.08
C LYS A 179 19.81 -10.13 13.95
N SER A 180 19.18 -8.97 13.88
CA SER A 180 19.53 -7.82 14.71
C SER A 180 19.23 -8.09 16.20
N THR A 181 18.09 -8.74 16.50
CA THR A 181 17.72 -9.11 17.89
C THR A 181 18.50 -10.30 18.44
N SER A 182 18.87 -11.27 17.61
CA SER A 182 19.68 -12.44 18.07
C SER A 182 21.14 -12.08 18.29
N THR A 183 21.64 -11.01 17.72
CA THR A 183 23.01 -10.52 17.96
C THR A 183 23.11 -9.84 19.33
N GLU A 184 22.01 -9.40 19.93
CA GLU A 184 22.00 -8.85 21.29
C GLU A 184 22.01 -9.92 22.42
N GLN A 185 21.70 -11.18 22.12
CA GLN A 185 21.59 -12.25 23.15
C GLN A 185 22.74 -13.26 23.19
N SER A 186 23.72 -13.22 22.32
CA SER A 186 24.85 -14.17 22.32
C SER A 186 26.16 -13.50 21.95
N SER A 187 26.77 -12.83 22.88
CA SER A 187 28.22 -12.87 23.20
C SER A 187 28.59 -11.73 24.13
N GLU A 188 28.98 -12.08 25.38
CA GLU A 188 29.99 -11.30 26.10
C GLU A 188 31.32 -11.33 25.32
N SER A 189 31.38 -10.68 24.18
CA SER A 189 32.63 -10.23 23.61
C SER A 189 32.71 -8.73 23.88
N LYS A 190 33.64 -8.34 24.78
CA LYS A 190 34.08 -6.97 25.00
C LYS A 190 34.57 -6.38 23.67
N VAL A 191 33.65 -5.95 22.82
CA VAL A 191 33.98 -5.01 21.75
C VAL A 191 33.81 -3.63 22.36
N LEU A 192 34.91 -2.90 22.48
CA LEU A 192 34.92 -1.50 22.89
C LEU A 192 34.21 -0.69 21.81
N TYR A 193 32.90 -0.58 21.90
CA TYR A 193 32.14 0.40 21.12
C TYR A 193 32.30 1.75 21.79
N GLY A 194 33.05 2.64 21.16
CA GLY A 194 33.11 4.04 21.57
C GLY A 194 31.74 4.68 21.38
N LYS A 195 31.20 5.24 22.45
CA LYS A 195 30.01 6.08 22.37
C LYS A 195 30.41 7.47 21.92
N THR A 196 29.64 8.06 21.02
CA THR A 196 29.86 9.46 20.61
C THR A 196 28.54 10.23 20.70
N THR A 197 28.63 11.49 21.12
CA THR A 197 27.46 12.37 21.23
C THR A 197 27.26 13.09 19.90
N VAL A 198 26.04 13.03 19.39
CA VAL A 198 25.64 13.71 18.15
C VAL A 198 24.53 14.70 18.48
N ASN A 199 24.72 15.95 18.03
CA ASN A 199 23.71 16.98 18.16
C ASN A 199 22.84 16.99 16.90
N VAL A 200 21.53 16.76 17.09
CA VAL A 200 20.52 16.81 16.04
C VAL A 200 19.43 17.76 16.50
N ASP A 201 19.30 18.89 15.80
CA ASP A 201 18.30 19.92 16.08
C ASP A 201 18.29 20.39 17.55
N GLY A 202 19.48 20.53 18.16
CA GLY A 202 19.64 20.98 19.56
C GLY A 202 19.48 19.89 20.63
N LEU A 203 19.28 18.63 20.23
CA LEU A 203 19.22 17.48 21.14
C LEU A 203 20.50 16.66 21.06
N GLU A 204 21.24 16.56 22.16
CA GLU A 204 22.39 15.67 22.29
C GLU A 204 21.91 14.24 22.52
N ARG A 205 22.35 13.29 21.67
CA ARG A 205 22.09 11.86 21.80
C ARG A 205 23.36 11.05 21.72
N GLU A 206 23.50 10.06 22.60
CA GLU A 206 24.58 9.08 22.49
C GLU A 206 24.21 8.03 21.44
N CYS A 207 25.11 7.79 20.50
CA CYS A 207 24.97 6.78 19.45
C CYS A 207 26.18 5.85 19.41
N GLU A 208 25.95 4.57 19.14
CA GLU A 208 27.03 3.60 18.89
C GLU A 208 27.63 3.78 17.50
N HIS A 209 28.93 3.52 17.33
CA HIS A 209 29.68 3.84 16.10
C HIS A 209 29.11 3.20 14.82
N GLY A 210 28.53 1.99 14.88
CA GLY A 210 27.94 1.33 13.71
C GLY A 210 26.63 1.95 13.23
N VAL A 211 25.88 2.59 14.13
CA VAL A 211 24.62 3.29 13.84
C VAL A 211 24.92 4.72 13.36
N LEU A 212 26.06 5.29 13.82
CA LEU A 212 26.47 6.65 13.53
C LEU A 212 26.72 6.90 12.04
N ASP A 213 27.35 5.98 11.33
CA ASP A 213 27.63 6.14 9.90
C ASP A 213 26.38 6.05 9.04
N GLY A 214 25.45 5.18 9.40
CA GLY A 214 24.12 5.12 8.77
C GLY A 214 23.33 6.41 9.03
N PHE A 215 23.40 6.95 10.24
CA PHE A 215 22.73 8.18 10.64
C PHE A 215 23.34 9.42 9.96
N LYS A 216 24.67 9.52 9.89
CA LYS A 216 25.37 10.59 9.14
C LYS A 216 25.00 10.61 7.66
N ASN A 217 24.87 9.43 7.04
CA ASN A 217 24.47 9.32 5.64
C ASN A 217 23.00 9.72 5.45
N ALA A 218 22.12 9.36 6.37
CA ALA A 218 20.71 9.78 6.35
C ALA A 218 20.57 11.30 6.54
N VAL A 219 21.31 11.91 7.45
CA VAL A 219 21.33 13.36 7.65
C VAL A 219 21.84 14.09 6.40
N LYS A 220 22.94 13.62 5.79
CA LYS A 220 23.43 14.20 4.52
C LYS A 220 22.40 14.11 3.41
N MET A 221 21.67 12.99 3.31
CA MET A 221 20.62 12.80 2.31
C MET A 221 19.43 13.75 2.54
N VAL A 222 19.05 13.97 3.79
CA VAL A 222 18.01 14.95 4.17
C VAL A 222 18.44 16.37 3.81
N ASP A 223 19.67 16.73 4.06
CA ASP A 223 20.20 18.06 3.73
C ASP A 223 20.26 18.29 2.22
N MET A 224 20.71 17.30 1.45
CA MET A 224 20.65 17.35 -0.03
C MET A 224 19.23 17.54 -0.55
N LEU A 225 18.25 16.80 -0.01
CA LEU A 225 16.84 16.91 -0.39
C LEU A 225 16.25 18.28 -0.01
N LYS A 226 16.66 18.87 1.11
CA LYS A 226 16.27 20.24 1.49
C LYS A 226 16.81 21.27 0.51
N GLU A 227 18.07 21.15 0.10
CA GLU A 227 18.69 22.05 -0.88
C GLU A 227 18.01 21.94 -2.25
N GLU A 228 17.72 20.73 -2.72
CA GLU A 228 17.00 20.49 -3.97
C GLU A 228 15.59 21.09 -3.93
N ASN A 229 14.86 20.92 -2.82
CA ASN A 229 13.54 21.53 -2.62
C ASN A 229 13.58 23.06 -2.66
N ILE A 230 14.62 23.67 -2.09
CA ILE A 230 14.81 25.13 -2.14
C ILE A 230 15.07 25.57 -3.58
N GLN A 231 15.89 24.82 -4.32
CA GLN A 231 16.18 25.13 -5.72
C GLN A 231 14.93 25.00 -6.59
N LEU A 232 14.17 23.92 -6.47
CA LEU A 232 12.90 23.72 -7.20
C LEU A 232 11.88 24.82 -6.90
N LYS A 233 11.80 25.29 -5.65
CA LYS A 233 10.94 26.43 -5.29
C LYS A 233 11.35 27.71 -5.99
N LYS A 234 12.66 27.99 -6.08
CA LYS A 234 13.17 29.16 -6.80
C LYS A 234 12.86 29.10 -8.31
N GLU A 235 13.05 27.92 -8.91
CA GLU A 235 12.72 27.69 -10.32
C GLU A 235 11.22 27.85 -10.62
N ASN A 236 10.38 27.35 -9.75
CA ASN A 236 8.93 27.54 -9.86
C ASN A 236 8.52 29.00 -9.79
N ILE A 237 9.10 29.78 -8.88
CA ILE A 237 8.83 31.23 -8.79
C ILE A 237 9.28 31.95 -10.06
N GLU A 238 10.44 31.60 -10.60
CA GLU A 238 10.96 32.18 -11.84
C GLU A 238 10.07 31.82 -13.05
N LEU A 239 9.60 30.56 -13.14
CA LEU A 239 8.66 30.13 -14.19
C LEU A 239 7.33 30.88 -14.10
N HIS A 240 6.79 31.09 -12.91
CA HIS A 240 5.59 31.89 -12.71
C HIS A 240 5.76 33.32 -13.18
N LYS A 241 6.88 33.99 -12.84
CA LYS A 241 7.19 35.34 -13.32
C LYS A 241 7.27 35.43 -14.84
N ARG A 242 7.89 34.43 -15.48
CA ARG A 242 7.96 34.38 -16.96
C ARG A 242 6.61 34.15 -17.62
N LEU A 243 5.73 33.36 -16.99
CA LEU A 243 4.36 33.17 -17.46
C LEU A 243 3.53 34.47 -17.38
N GLU A 244 3.64 35.18 -16.25
CA GLU A 244 2.96 36.47 -16.06
C GLU A 244 3.45 37.51 -17.08
N GLN A 245 4.75 37.62 -17.33
CA GLN A 245 5.31 38.53 -18.33
C GLN A 245 4.82 38.21 -19.74
N LYS A 246 4.72 36.90 -20.09
CA LYS A 246 4.18 36.48 -21.40
C LYS A 246 2.68 36.76 -21.54
N SER A 247 1.91 36.67 -20.47
CA SER A 247 0.48 37.00 -20.49
C SER A 247 0.25 38.50 -20.66
N HIS A 248 1.06 39.34 -20.03
CA HIS A 248 1.00 40.79 -20.18
C HIS A 248 1.41 41.25 -21.58
N SER A 249 2.43 40.64 -22.19
CA SER A 249 2.85 41.00 -23.54
C SER A 249 1.82 40.59 -24.60
N LYS A 250 1.11 39.49 -24.45
CA LYS A 250 0.01 39.09 -25.34
C LYS A 250 -1.17 40.08 -25.28
N ASN A 251 -1.58 40.45 -24.08
CA ASN A 251 -2.68 41.40 -23.87
C ASN A 251 -2.36 42.81 -24.42
N HIS A 252 -1.09 43.20 -24.53
CA HIS A 252 -0.68 44.46 -25.14
C HIS A 252 -0.75 44.39 -26.68
N HIS A 253 -0.39 43.26 -27.26
CA HIS A 253 -0.38 43.07 -28.70
C HIS A 253 -1.80 42.95 -29.28
N GLU A 254 -2.72 42.33 -28.54
CA GLU A 254 -4.14 42.26 -28.93
C GLU A 254 -4.82 43.64 -28.94
N LYS A 255 -4.46 44.53 -27.97
CA LYS A 255 -4.99 45.90 -27.90
C LYS A 255 -4.43 46.85 -28.99
N GLU A 256 -3.27 46.56 -29.57
CA GLU A 256 -2.72 47.34 -30.72
C GLU A 256 -3.32 46.95 -32.07
N ILE A 257 -3.86 45.74 -32.20
CA ILE A 257 -4.50 45.25 -33.42
C ILE A 257 -5.95 45.75 -33.52
N GLU A 258 -6.60 46.10 -32.41
CA GLU A 258 -7.98 46.63 -32.37
C GLU A 258 -8.08 48.17 -32.54
N ARG A 259 -6.97 48.87 -32.77
CA ARG A 259 -6.92 50.33 -33.07
C ARG A 259 -6.54 50.59 -34.50
#